data_b16a45de4f6c4ba2e9352fd6e4ef4f4c
#
_entry.id   b16a45de4f6c4ba2e9352fd6e4ef4f4c
#
_cell.length_a   1.000
_cell.length_b   1.000
_cell.length_c   1.000
_cell.angle_alpha   90.00
_cell.angle_beta   90.00
_cell.angle_gamma   90.00
#
_symmetry.space_group_name_H-M   'P 1'
#
loop_
_entity.id
_entity.type
_entity.pdbx_description
1 polymer ?
#
loop_
_entity_poly.entity_id
_entity_poly.type
_entity_poly.pdbx_seq_one_letter_code
_entity_poly.pdbx_strand_id
1 'polypeptide(L)'
;TYTIEALMHDGKALQSGTSHNFGDGFAKAFGIQYTDKDNKLKYVHQTSWGATTRLIGAVIMTHGDNSGLVLPPRVAPVQVDIIPIMQKKEGVLDKAFEVMDTLKAAGLRVKVDDSDKNPGWKFSEQEMRGIPVRVEMGPRDIEAGQAIVVRRDTREKITVNISELADKIKEILDAMQVEMLERARKHRDEHTYVATNYDEFKDIVANKPGFVKAMWCGDQALSLIHISEPTRRVVIS
;
A
#
# COMPACT_ATOMS: atom_id res chain seq x y z
N THR A 1 3.69 -4.08 -24.14
CA THR A 1 2.89 -3.68 -22.97
C THR A 1 3.59 -4.11 -21.70
N TYR A 2 3.67 -3.21 -20.73
CA TYR A 2 4.15 -3.51 -19.38
C TYR A 2 3.02 -3.25 -18.40
N THR A 3 2.92 -4.06 -17.35
CA THR A 3 1.91 -3.89 -16.28
C THR A 3 2.56 -3.89 -14.92
N ILE A 4 1.95 -3.19 -13.98
CA ILE A 4 2.24 -3.26 -12.55
C ILE A 4 1.15 -4.12 -11.94
N GLU A 5 1.54 -5.21 -11.29
CA GLU A 5 0.63 -6.17 -10.69
C GLU A 5 0.94 -6.31 -9.20
N ALA A 6 -0.05 -6.12 -8.35
CA ALA A 6 0.07 -6.37 -6.92
C ALA A 6 -0.40 -7.79 -6.60
N LEU A 7 0.40 -8.57 -5.87
CA LEU A 7 -0.02 -9.87 -5.37
C LEU A 7 -0.85 -9.66 -4.09
N MET A 8 -2.09 -10.12 -4.13
CA MET A 8 -3.01 -10.06 -2.99
C MET A 8 -2.85 -11.27 -2.07
N HIS A 9 -3.41 -11.21 -0.87
CA HIS A 9 -3.33 -12.30 0.12
C HIS A 9 -3.94 -13.63 -0.37
N ASP A 10 -4.91 -13.58 -1.27
CA ASP A 10 -5.53 -14.77 -1.88
C ASP A 10 -4.71 -15.36 -3.05
N GLY A 11 -3.53 -14.82 -3.31
CA GLY A 11 -2.63 -15.26 -4.37
C GLY A 11 -3.04 -14.80 -5.77
N LYS A 12 -4.04 -13.93 -5.89
CA LYS A 12 -4.43 -13.31 -7.17
C LYS A 12 -3.64 -12.04 -7.42
N ALA A 13 -3.43 -11.73 -8.70
CA ALA A 13 -2.78 -10.50 -9.12
C ALA A 13 -3.82 -9.41 -9.41
N LEU A 14 -3.63 -8.23 -8.84
CA LEU A 14 -4.41 -7.04 -9.12
C LEU A 14 -3.62 -6.11 -10.05
N GLN A 15 -4.09 -5.93 -11.28
CA GLN A 15 -3.51 -4.98 -12.22
C GLN A 15 -3.72 -3.55 -11.72
N SER A 16 -2.61 -2.84 -11.48
CA SER A 16 -2.61 -1.52 -10.85
C SER A 16 -2.22 -0.40 -11.80
N GLY A 17 -1.47 -0.71 -12.84
CA GLY A 17 -1.09 0.25 -13.87
C GLY A 17 -0.59 -0.44 -15.13
N THR A 18 -0.62 0.28 -16.25
CA THR A 18 -0.15 -0.22 -17.55
C THR A 18 0.68 0.83 -18.27
N SER A 19 1.62 0.37 -19.10
CA SER A 19 2.32 1.20 -20.06
C SER A 19 2.37 0.47 -21.41
N HIS A 20 1.97 1.16 -22.45
CA HIS A 20 1.91 0.65 -23.81
C HIS A 20 2.85 1.44 -24.71
N ASN A 21 3.60 0.73 -25.54
CA ASN A 21 4.24 1.29 -26.73
C ASN A 21 3.48 0.75 -27.94
N PHE A 22 2.74 1.60 -28.61
CA PHE A 22 1.94 1.26 -29.78
C PHE A 22 2.71 1.40 -31.10
N GLY A 23 3.94 1.94 -31.04
CA GLY A 23 4.67 2.29 -32.26
C GLY A 23 3.86 3.24 -33.14
N ASP A 24 3.80 2.96 -34.42
CA ASP A 24 3.03 3.72 -35.42
C ASP A 24 1.72 3.01 -35.88
N GLY A 25 1.35 1.90 -35.23
CA GLY A 25 0.21 1.08 -35.65
C GLY A 25 -1.11 1.85 -35.68
N PHE A 26 -1.48 2.52 -34.59
CA PHE A 26 -2.69 3.34 -34.57
C PHE A 26 -2.60 4.56 -35.47
N ALA A 27 -1.41 5.18 -35.59
CA ALA A 27 -1.22 6.29 -36.49
C ALA A 27 -1.46 5.92 -37.95
N LYS A 28 -1.03 4.74 -38.37
CA LYS A 28 -1.33 4.18 -39.70
C LYS A 28 -2.81 3.90 -39.87
N ALA A 29 -3.46 3.27 -38.90
CA ALA A 29 -4.88 2.94 -38.96
C ALA A 29 -5.79 4.18 -39.06
N PHE A 30 -5.42 5.27 -38.36
CA PHE A 30 -6.19 6.53 -38.34
C PHE A 30 -5.67 7.60 -39.30
N GLY A 31 -4.59 7.33 -40.07
CA GLY A 31 -4.00 8.28 -41.01
C GLY A 31 -3.31 9.49 -40.32
N ILE A 32 -2.83 9.34 -39.10
CA ILE A 32 -2.22 10.44 -38.34
C ILE A 32 -0.76 10.59 -38.75
N GLN A 33 -0.46 11.65 -39.49
CA GLN A 33 0.87 11.93 -40.03
C GLN A 33 1.38 13.30 -39.59
N TYR A 34 2.67 13.47 -39.62
CA TYR A 34 3.35 14.76 -39.44
C TYR A 34 4.42 14.94 -40.50
N THR A 35 4.76 16.20 -40.80
CA THR A 35 5.90 16.51 -41.70
C THR A 35 7.15 16.54 -40.84
N ASP A 36 8.07 15.63 -41.12
CA ASP A 36 9.38 15.57 -40.49
C ASP A 36 10.30 16.73 -40.96
N LYS A 37 11.39 16.94 -40.23
CA LYS A 37 12.43 17.94 -40.58
C LYS A 37 13.04 17.77 -41.99
N ASP A 38 12.92 16.61 -42.54
CA ASP A 38 13.33 16.30 -43.94
C ASP A 38 12.21 16.59 -44.96
N ASN A 39 11.16 17.28 -44.55
CA ASN A 39 9.96 17.63 -45.32
C ASN A 39 9.22 16.40 -45.90
N LYS A 40 9.27 15.26 -45.19
CA LYS A 40 8.56 14.04 -45.54
C LYS A 40 7.46 13.73 -44.55
N LEU A 41 6.35 13.21 -45.06
CA LEU A 41 5.26 12.72 -44.21
C LEU A 41 5.66 11.41 -43.52
N LYS A 42 5.52 11.36 -42.21
CA LYS A 42 5.77 10.18 -41.38
C LYS A 42 4.61 9.95 -40.41
N TYR A 43 4.38 8.69 -40.03
CA TYR A 43 3.43 8.34 -39.00
C TYR A 43 4.01 8.59 -37.62
N VAL A 44 3.19 9.09 -36.69
CA VAL A 44 3.61 9.36 -35.33
C VAL A 44 3.77 8.05 -34.53
N HIS A 45 4.75 7.99 -33.66
CA HIS A 45 4.87 6.94 -32.66
C HIS A 45 4.09 7.34 -31.41
N GLN A 46 3.38 6.37 -30.86
CA GLN A 46 2.47 6.61 -29.74
C GLN A 46 2.80 5.70 -28.55
N THR A 47 2.77 6.29 -27.37
CA THR A 47 2.83 5.59 -26.10
C THR A 47 1.63 5.99 -25.27
N SER A 48 1.19 5.07 -24.41
CA SER A 48 0.12 5.33 -23.44
C SER A 48 0.48 4.70 -22.12
N TRP A 49 0.14 5.37 -21.03
CA TRP A 49 0.24 4.79 -19.70
C TRP A 49 -0.94 5.27 -18.85
N GLY A 50 -1.30 4.45 -17.86
CA GLY A 50 -2.38 4.79 -16.96
C GLY A 50 -2.25 4.08 -15.63
N ALA A 51 -2.62 4.79 -14.58
CA ALA A 51 -2.85 4.25 -13.25
C ALA A 51 -4.21 4.77 -12.77
N THR A 52 -4.93 3.97 -12.01
CA THR A 52 -6.29 4.31 -11.59
C THR A 52 -6.42 4.22 -10.07
N THR A 53 -7.58 4.62 -9.55
CA THR A 53 -7.96 4.45 -8.13
C THR A 53 -7.94 2.98 -7.68
N ARG A 54 -7.80 2.00 -8.59
CA ARG A 54 -7.54 0.60 -8.27
C ARG A 54 -6.27 0.41 -7.42
N LEU A 55 -5.30 1.34 -7.50
CA LEU A 55 -4.14 1.37 -6.60
C LEU A 55 -4.52 1.46 -5.12
N ILE A 56 -5.62 2.11 -4.77
CA ILE A 56 -6.15 2.14 -3.40
C ILE A 56 -6.56 0.72 -2.99
N GLY A 57 -7.28 0.01 -3.87
CA GLY A 57 -7.62 -1.40 -3.67
C GLY A 57 -6.38 -2.29 -3.51
N ALA A 58 -5.33 -2.06 -4.30
CA ALA A 58 -4.07 -2.79 -4.19
C ALA A 58 -3.44 -2.63 -2.79
N VAL A 59 -3.39 -1.41 -2.24
CA VAL A 59 -2.88 -1.17 -0.88
C VAL A 59 -3.72 -1.90 0.17
N ILE A 60 -5.05 -1.82 0.06
CA ILE A 60 -5.97 -2.49 0.98
C ILE A 60 -5.78 -4.01 0.95
N MET A 61 -5.76 -4.60 -0.25
CA MET A 61 -5.69 -6.05 -0.45
C MET A 61 -4.30 -6.65 -0.18
N THR A 62 -3.25 -5.82 -0.19
CA THR A 62 -1.87 -6.26 0.09
C THR A 62 -1.52 -6.14 1.58
N HIS A 63 -2.05 -5.16 2.28
CA HIS A 63 -1.61 -4.84 3.64
C HIS A 63 -2.69 -5.00 4.70
N GLY A 64 -3.98 -4.96 4.34
CA GLY A 64 -5.08 -5.07 5.28
C GLY A 64 -5.12 -6.42 6.01
N ASP A 65 -5.75 -6.42 7.18
CA ASP A 65 -5.96 -7.62 8.00
C ASP A 65 -7.43 -7.75 8.43
N ASN A 66 -7.74 -8.75 9.25
CA ASN A 66 -9.11 -9.00 9.72
C ASN A 66 -9.68 -7.87 10.61
N SER A 67 -8.85 -6.96 11.12
CA SER A 67 -9.28 -5.81 11.91
C SER A 67 -9.53 -4.56 11.06
N GLY A 68 -9.14 -4.58 9.78
CA GLY A 68 -9.37 -3.48 8.84
C GLY A 68 -8.15 -3.09 8.02
N LEU A 69 -8.05 -1.80 7.71
CA LEU A 69 -6.95 -1.26 6.92
C LEU A 69 -5.63 -1.28 7.69
N VAL A 70 -4.52 -1.44 6.96
CA VAL A 70 -3.16 -1.17 7.43
C VAL A 70 -2.51 -0.26 6.40
N LEU A 71 -2.49 1.03 6.68
CA LEU A 71 -2.01 2.01 5.71
C LEU A 71 -0.51 2.24 5.85
N PRO A 72 0.25 2.18 4.73
CA PRO A 72 1.64 2.59 4.76
C PRO A 72 1.77 4.05 5.22
N PRO A 73 2.69 4.37 6.14
CA PRO A 73 2.78 5.69 6.75
C PRO A 73 2.85 6.87 5.77
N ARG A 74 3.50 6.70 4.61
CA ARG A 74 3.65 7.78 3.61
C ARG A 74 2.33 8.16 2.95
N VAL A 75 1.41 7.23 2.78
CA VAL A 75 0.11 7.46 2.12
C VAL A 75 -1.05 7.63 3.09
N ALA A 76 -0.87 7.33 4.38
CA ALA A 76 -1.91 7.47 5.40
C ALA A 76 -2.32 8.94 5.55
N PRO A 77 -3.61 9.31 5.39
CA PRO A 77 -4.07 10.70 5.59
C PRO A 77 -3.81 11.21 7.02
N VAL A 78 -3.95 10.32 8.00
CA VAL A 78 -3.59 10.51 9.41
C VAL A 78 -2.54 9.47 9.76
N GLN A 79 -1.41 9.90 10.30
CA GLN A 79 -0.32 9.01 10.71
C GLN A 79 -0.41 8.62 12.18
N VAL A 80 -0.93 9.53 12.99
CA VAL A 80 -1.01 9.37 14.45
C VAL A 80 -2.40 9.73 14.93
N ASP A 81 -3.01 8.83 15.69
CA ASP A 81 -4.26 9.07 16.40
C ASP A 81 -3.99 9.11 17.91
N ILE A 82 -4.18 10.25 18.54
CA ILE A 82 -4.03 10.40 19.98
C ILE A 82 -5.39 10.09 20.63
N ILE A 83 -5.41 9.11 21.51
CA ILE A 83 -6.60 8.67 22.23
C ILE A 83 -6.44 8.97 23.72
N PRO A 84 -7.06 10.06 24.20
CA PRO A 84 -7.05 10.39 25.61
C PRO A 84 -7.91 9.40 26.39
N ILE A 85 -7.30 8.72 27.36
CA ILE A 85 -7.96 7.80 28.28
C ILE A 85 -8.50 8.57 29.47
N MET A 86 -9.77 8.39 29.81
CA MET A 86 -10.46 9.18 30.85
C MET A 86 -10.43 10.69 30.53
N GLN A 87 -10.71 11.07 29.30
CA GLN A 87 -10.64 12.46 28.79
C GLN A 87 -11.44 13.50 29.60
N LYS A 88 -12.43 13.06 30.41
CA LYS A 88 -13.21 13.94 31.29
C LYS A 88 -12.47 14.37 32.56
N LYS A 89 -11.31 13.75 32.86
CA LYS A 89 -10.44 14.24 33.92
C LYS A 89 -9.74 15.51 33.49
N GLU A 90 -9.64 16.44 34.45
CA GLU A 90 -8.97 17.73 34.27
C GLU A 90 -7.54 17.56 33.70
N GLY A 91 -7.19 18.35 32.71
CA GLY A 91 -5.86 18.41 32.10
C GLY A 91 -5.57 17.28 31.07
N VAL A 92 -6.35 16.20 31.00
CA VAL A 92 -6.05 15.08 30.08
C VAL A 92 -6.24 15.49 28.61
N LEU A 93 -7.36 16.12 28.31
CA LEU A 93 -7.68 16.54 26.93
C LEU A 93 -6.77 17.68 26.50
N ASP A 94 -6.51 18.64 27.37
CA ASP A 94 -5.60 19.77 27.09
C ASP A 94 -4.19 19.27 26.75
N LYS A 95 -3.69 18.29 27.54
CA LYS A 95 -2.38 17.68 27.27
C LYS A 95 -2.35 16.90 25.96
N ALA A 96 -3.45 16.23 25.59
CA ALA A 96 -3.55 15.54 24.31
C ALA A 96 -3.47 16.52 23.13
N PHE A 97 -4.10 17.68 23.21
CA PHE A 97 -4.00 18.74 22.20
C PHE A 97 -2.61 19.37 22.16
N GLU A 98 -1.98 19.63 23.31
CA GLU A 98 -0.59 20.12 23.38
C GLU A 98 0.38 19.16 22.65
N VAL A 99 0.23 17.85 22.93
CA VAL A 99 1.04 16.82 22.25
C VAL A 99 0.72 16.78 20.76
N MET A 100 -0.55 16.90 20.36
CA MET A 100 -0.92 16.97 18.93
C MET A 100 -0.20 18.14 18.23
N ASP A 101 -0.20 19.31 18.84
CA ASP A 101 0.43 20.51 18.25
C ASP A 101 1.94 20.34 18.14
N THR A 102 2.58 19.73 19.14
CA THR A 102 4.00 19.37 19.12
C THR A 102 4.30 18.41 17.96
N LEU A 103 3.52 17.36 17.80
CA LEU A 103 3.71 16.39 16.73
C LEU A 103 3.41 16.99 15.33
N LYS A 104 2.42 17.87 15.21
CA LYS A 104 2.15 18.61 13.96
C LYS A 104 3.30 19.54 13.60
N ALA A 105 3.86 20.25 14.58
CA ALA A 105 5.03 21.11 14.40
C ALA A 105 6.25 20.31 13.91
N ALA A 106 6.36 19.04 14.33
CA ALA A 106 7.36 18.10 13.84
C ALA A 106 7.10 17.54 12.43
N GLY A 107 6.00 17.96 11.76
CA GLY A 107 5.64 17.59 10.40
C GLY A 107 4.78 16.32 10.27
N LEU A 108 4.21 15.81 11.36
CA LEU A 108 3.35 14.64 11.38
C LEU A 108 1.87 15.01 11.12
N ARG A 109 1.12 14.12 10.47
CA ARG A 109 -0.33 14.22 10.28
C ARG A 109 -1.03 13.58 11.46
N VAL A 110 -1.50 14.40 12.39
CA VAL A 110 -2.01 13.97 13.71
C VAL A 110 -3.44 14.41 13.91
N LYS A 111 -4.24 13.58 14.55
CA LYS A 111 -5.54 13.93 15.12
C LYS A 111 -5.63 13.50 16.59
N VAL A 112 -6.56 14.09 17.32
CA VAL A 112 -7.02 13.64 18.64
C VAL A 112 -8.42 13.06 18.47
N ASP A 113 -8.69 11.91 19.05
CA ASP A 113 -10.06 11.39 19.16
C ASP A 113 -10.68 11.86 20.50
N ASP A 114 -11.32 13.00 20.43
CA ASP A 114 -12.05 13.63 21.55
C ASP A 114 -13.52 13.21 21.65
N SER A 115 -13.95 12.23 20.84
CA SER A 115 -15.33 11.71 20.88
C SER A 115 -15.69 11.14 22.26
N ASP A 116 -16.99 11.12 22.58
CA ASP A 116 -17.51 10.55 23.83
C ASP A 116 -17.55 9.02 23.88
N LYS A 117 -16.94 8.36 22.87
CA LYS A 117 -16.90 6.90 22.81
C LYS A 117 -15.93 6.32 23.85
N ASN A 118 -16.18 5.08 24.26
CA ASN A 118 -15.27 4.39 25.16
C ASN A 118 -13.93 4.06 24.47
N PRO A 119 -12.83 3.88 25.23
CA PRO A 119 -11.52 3.62 24.67
C PRO A 119 -11.47 2.39 23.74
N GLY A 120 -12.16 1.31 24.09
CA GLY A 120 -12.21 0.09 23.27
C GLY A 120 -12.80 0.35 21.87
N TRP A 121 -13.86 1.16 21.79
CA TRP A 121 -14.42 1.57 20.51
C TRP A 121 -13.43 2.41 19.69
N LYS A 122 -12.79 3.40 20.33
CA LYS A 122 -11.78 4.26 19.69
C LYS A 122 -10.62 3.44 19.13
N PHE A 123 -10.16 2.43 19.88
CA PHE A 123 -9.09 1.53 19.42
C PHE A 123 -9.52 0.73 18.18
N SER A 124 -10.72 0.14 18.22
CA SER A 124 -11.26 -0.61 17.07
C SER A 124 -11.47 0.29 15.86
N GLU A 125 -11.97 1.49 16.03
CA GLU A 125 -12.16 2.47 14.96
C GLU A 125 -10.82 2.90 14.33
N GLN A 126 -9.80 3.17 15.14
CA GLN A 126 -8.46 3.49 14.67
C GLN A 126 -7.84 2.31 13.88
N GLU A 127 -8.00 1.08 14.39
CA GLU A 127 -7.55 -0.13 13.72
C GLU A 127 -8.27 -0.35 12.39
N MET A 128 -9.60 -0.21 12.36
CA MET A 128 -10.40 -0.33 11.15
C MET A 128 -9.99 0.69 10.07
N ARG A 129 -9.71 1.92 10.47
CA ARG A 129 -9.24 2.99 9.57
C ARG A 129 -7.79 2.85 9.14
N GLY A 130 -7.03 1.94 9.75
CA GLY A 130 -5.64 1.66 9.39
C GLY A 130 -4.67 2.77 9.71
N ILE A 131 -4.94 3.60 10.72
CA ILE A 131 -4.04 4.66 11.12
C ILE A 131 -2.76 4.03 11.67
N PRO A 132 -1.56 4.39 11.16
CA PRO A 132 -0.31 3.69 11.44
C PRO A 132 0.05 3.61 12.93
N VAL A 133 -0.14 4.70 13.66
CA VAL A 133 0.24 4.79 15.07
C VAL A 133 -0.92 5.30 15.92
N ARG A 134 -1.13 4.66 17.05
CA ARG A 134 -2.01 5.14 18.12
C ARG A 134 -1.16 5.58 19.32
N VAL A 135 -1.48 6.73 19.88
CA VAL A 135 -0.89 7.22 21.12
C VAL A 135 -1.97 7.22 22.20
N GLU A 136 -1.80 6.38 23.22
CA GLU A 136 -2.71 6.28 24.36
C GLU A 136 -2.14 7.15 25.50
N MET A 137 -2.97 8.03 26.07
CA MET A 137 -2.56 8.94 27.14
C MET A 137 -3.64 8.98 28.24
N GLY A 138 -3.30 8.48 29.41
CA GLY A 138 -4.15 8.56 30.59
C GLY A 138 -3.56 9.48 31.66
N PRO A 139 -4.30 9.77 32.75
CA PRO A 139 -3.82 10.63 33.82
C PRO A 139 -2.48 10.18 34.41
N ARG A 140 -2.32 8.87 34.65
CA ARG A 140 -1.07 8.30 35.19
C ARG A 140 0.11 8.44 34.23
N ASP A 141 -0.14 8.28 32.93
CA ASP A 141 0.90 8.42 31.90
C ASP A 141 1.36 9.88 31.83
N ILE A 142 0.41 10.81 31.89
CA ILE A 142 0.68 12.25 31.87
C ILE A 142 1.49 12.67 33.12
N GLU A 143 1.09 12.19 34.31
CA GLU A 143 1.82 12.44 35.56
C GLU A 143 3.26 11.91 35.50
N ALA A 144 3.45 10.76 34.84
CA ALA A 144 4.78 10.18 34.62
C ALA A 144 5.56 10.83 33.46
N GLY A 145 4.97 11.77 32.72
CA GLY A 145 5.58 12.37 31.54
C GLY A 145 5.73 11.41 30.36
N GLN A 146 4.88 10.39 30.27
CA GLN A 146 4.97 9.30 29.29
C GLN A 146 3.69 9.16 28.49
N ALA A 147 3.77 8.42 27.39
CA ALA A 147 2.63 7.98 26.57
C ALA A 147 2.87 6.55 26.08
N ILE A 148 1.79 5.82 25.81
CA ILE A 148 1.87 4.48 25.22
C ILE A 148 1.67 4.63 23.71
N VAL A 149 2.64 4.18 22.93
CA VAL A 149 2.63 4.18 21.46
C VAL A 149 2.34 2.76 20.99
N VAL A 150 1.38 2.60 20.09
CA VAL A 150 0.94 1.31 19.55
C VAL A 150 1.05 1.34 18.03
N ARG A 151 1.77 0.39 17.47
CA ARG A 151 1.86 0.18 16.01
C ARG A 151 0.61 -0.55 15.50
N ARG A 152 0.05 -0.10 14.38
CA ARG A 152 -1.11 -0.76 13.76
C ARG A 152 -0.78 -2.11 13.16
N ASP A 153 0.39 -2.25 12.53
CA ASP A 153 0.77 -3.42 11.73
C ASP A 153 1.23 -4.63 12.56
N THR A 154 1.89 -4.40 13.69
CA THR A 154 2.40 -5.45 14.59
C THR A 154 1.64 -5.53 15.91
N ARG A 155 0.88 -4.47 16.26
CA ARG A 155 0.20 -4.28 17.55
C ARG A 155 1.17 -4.18 18.74
N GLU A 156 2.43 -3.97 18.45
CA GLU A 156 3.46 -3.73 19.47
C GLU A 156 3.14 -2.45 20.25
N LYS A 157 3.30 -2.53 21.56
CA LYS A 157 3.11 -1.41 22.50
C LYS A 157 4.44 -1.04 23.13
N ILE A 158 4.78 0.22 23.09
CA ILE A 158 5.97 0.78 23.74
C ILE A 158 5.60 1.99 24.58
N THR A 159 6.25 2.16 25.72
CA THR A 159 6.13 3.38 26.54
C THR A 159 7.25 4.35 26.13
N VAL A 160 6.88 5.60 25.87
CA VAL A 160 7.78 6.63 25.37
C VAL A 160 7.60 7.90 26.21
N ASN A 161 8.71 8.58 26.55
CA ASN A 161 8.64 9.89 27.17
C ASN A 161 8.01 10.92 26.19
N ILE A 162 7.14 11.78 26.70
CA ILE A 162 6.44 12.79 25.89
C ILE A 162 7.45 13.72 25.19
N SER A 163 8.58 14.03 25.86
CA SER A 163 9.65 14.86 25.29
C SER A 163 10.36 14.26 24.04
N GLU A 164 10.36 12.94 23.93
CA GLU A 164 11.01 12.19 22.83
C GLU A 164 9.99 11.63 21.82
N LEU A 165 8.71 11.88 22.08
CA LEU A 165 7.62 11.24 21.36
C LEU A 165 7.65 11.51 19.85
N ALA A 166 7.98 12.73 19.44
CA ALA A 166 8.01 13.13 18.04
C ALA A 166 9.09 12.36 17.25
N ASP A 167 10.29 12.25 17.81
CA ASP A 167 11.39 11.56 17.15
C ASP A 167 11.15 10.05 17.11
N LYS A 168 10.64 9.49 18.21
CA LYS A 168 10.32 8.07 18.29
C LYS A 168 9.21 7.66 17.33
N ILE A 169 8.18 8.49 17.17
CA ILE A 169 7.10 8.23 16.20
C ILE A 169 7.64 8.28 14.77
N LYS A 170 8.54 9.22 14.42
CA LYS A 170 9.16 9.26 13.09
C LYS A 170 9.95 7.98 12.81
N GLU A 171 10.79 7.55 13.78
CA GLU A 171 11.52 6.28 13.67
C GLU A 171 10.59 5.10 13.43
N ILE A 172 9.49 5.01 14.18
CA ILE A 172 8.48 3.94 14.03
C ILE A 172 7.84 3.99 12.64
N LEU A 173 7.43 5.16 12.17
CA LEU A 173 6.79 5.31 10.85
C LEU A 173 7.74 4.95 9.71
N ASP A 174 9.00 5.32 9.81
CA ASP A 174 10.00 4.94 8.80
C ASP A 174 10.28 3.44 8.82
N ALA A 175 10.41 2.83 9.99
CA ALA A 175 10.55 1.39 10.13
C ALA A 175 9.34 0.65 9.57
N MET A 176 8.11 1.08 9.92
CA MET A 176 6.86 0.51 9.37
C MET A 176 6.85 0.55 7.84
N GLN A 177 7.23 1.68 7.24
CA GLN A 177 7.22 1.85 5.78
C GLN A 177 8.15 0.83 5.09
N VAL A 178 9.33 0.59 5.66
CA VAL A 178 10.30 -0.38 5.13
C VAL A 178 9.82 -1.81 5.36
N GLU A 179 9.43 -2.14 6.58
CA GLU A 179 9.01 -3.50 6.95
C GLU A 179 7.74 -3.95 6.23
N MET A 180 6.77 -3.05 5.99
CA MET A 180 5.58 -3.36 5.19
C MET A 180 5.96 -3.71 3.75
N LEU A 181 6.90 -2.98 3.15
CA LEU A 181 7.40 -3.28 1.81
C LEU A 181 8.12 -4.63 1.76
N GLU A 182 8.97 -4.91 2.75
CA GLU A 182 9.71 -6.19 2.82
C GLU A 182 8.77 -7.37 3.03
N ARG A 183 7.73 -7.25 3.85
CA ARG A 183 6.71 -8.29 3.99
C ARG A 183 5.99 -8.57 2.67
N ALA A 184 5.62 -7.52 1.92
CA ALA A 184 4.98 -7.67 0.62
C ALA A 184 5.92 -8.30 -0.42
N ARG A 185 7.21 -7.91 -0.42
CA ARG A 185 8.24 -8.53 -1.27
C ARG A 185 8.42 -10.01 -0.95
N LYS A 186 8.57 -10.33 0.32
CA LYS A 186 8.71 -11.72 0.77
C LYS A 186 7.51 -12.56 0.32
N HIS A 187 6.29 -12.08 0.56
CA HIS A 187 5.08 -12.74 0.11
C HIS A 187 5.06 -12.98 -1.40
N ARG A 188 5.40 -11.97 -2.20
CA ARG A 188 5.52 -12.09 -3.66
C ARG A 188 6.56 -13.14 -4.06
N ASP A 189 7.74 -13.11 -3.46
CA ASP A 189 8.85 -13.97 -3.84
C ASP A 189 8.57 -15.44 -3.48
N GLU A 190 7.95 -15.70 -2.33
CA GLU A 190 7.48 -17.02 -1.91
C GLU A 190 6.37 -17.59 -2.81
N HIS A 191 5.62 -16.72 -3.49
CA HIS A 191 4.54 -17.07 -4.42
C HIS A 191 4.90 -16.79 -5.88
N THR A 192 6.19 -16.78 -6.21
CA THR A 192 6.69 -16.65 -7.59
C THR A 192 7.41 -17.93 -7.99
N TYR A 193 6.84 -18.65 -8.92
CA TYR A 193 7.32 -19.95 -9.39
C TYR A 193 7.97 -19.84 -10.76
N VAL A 194 8.85 -20.79 -11.11
CA VAL A 194 9.47 -20.87 -12.44
C VAL A 194 9.00 -22.14 -13.11
N ALA A 195 8.52 -22.04 -14.34
CA ALA A 195 8.19 -23.17 -15.18
C ALA A 195 9.14 -23.22 -16.38
N THR A 196 9.79 -24.39 -16.58
CA THR A 196 10.76 -24.61 -17.67
C THR A 196 10.14 -25.32 -18.86
N ASN A 197 8.99 -25.95 -18.67
CA ASN A 197 8.23 -26.65 -19.69
C ASN A 197 6.72 -26.47 -19.48
N TYR A 198 5.93 -26.88 -20.49
CA TYR A 198 4.49 -26.65 -20.49
C TYR A 198 3.72 -27.47 -19.45
N ASP A 199 4.19 -28.67 -19.10
CA ASP A 199 3.52 -29.50 -18.11
C ASP A 199 3.72 -28.97 -16.69
N GLU A 200 4.91 -28.51 -16.33
CA GLU A 200 5.17 -27.75 -15.10
C GLU A 200 4.33 -26.48 -15.03
N PHE A 201 4.24 -25.75 -16.14
CA PHE A 201 3.41 -24.54 -16.21
C PHE A 201 1.95 -24.84 -15.89
N LYS A 202 1.35 -25.88 -16.51
CA LYS A 202 -0.02 -26.31 -16.24
C LYS A 202 -0.24 -26.71 -14.78
N ASP A 203 0.68 -27.48 -14.22
CA ASP A 203 0.60 -27.91 -12.82
C ASP A 203 0.64 -26.72 -11.86
N ILE A 204 1.60 -25.82 -12.04
CA ILE A 204 1.71 -24.62 -11.21
C ILE A 204 0.46 -23.77 -11.30
N VAL A 205 0.00 -23.48 -12.52
CA VAL A 205 -1.21 -22.66 -12.74
C VAL A 205 -2.46 -23.34 -12.13
N ALA A 206 -2.54 -24.67 -12.17
CA ALA A 206 -3.67 -25.39 -11.57
C ALA A 206 -3.64 -25.40 -10.04
N ASN A 207 -2.46 -25.57 -9.42
CA ASN A 207 -2.36 -25.97 -8.03
C ASN A 207 -1.72 -24.91 -7.10
N LYS A 208 -1.04 -23.89 -7.64
CA LYS A 208 -0.31 -22.90 -6.83
C LYS A 208 -0.79 -21.48 -7.09
N PRO A 209 -1.25 -20.75 -6.07
CA PRO A 209 -1.60 -19.33 -6.22
C PRO A 209 -0.34 -18.47 -6.35
N GLY A 210 -0.37 -17.45 -7.18
CA GLY A 210 0.76 -16.51 -7.33
C GLY A 210 1.17 -16.27 -8.77
N PHE A 211 2.43 -15.88 -8.96
CA PHE A 211 3.03 -15.61 -10.26
C PHE A 211 3.78 -16.82 -10.80
N VAL A 212 3.76 -16.98 -12.13
CA VAL A 212 4.58 -17.99 -12.82
C VAL A 212 5.48 -17.29 -13.82
N LYS A 213 6.78 -17.48 -13.70
CA LYS A 213 7.78 -17.08 -14.71
C LYS A 213 7.92 -18.22 -15.71
N ALA A 214 7.67 -17.94 -16.97
CA ALA A 214 7.81 -18.93 -18.06
C ALA A 214 8.37 -18.27 -19.32
N MET A 215 9.02 -19.06 -20.15
CA MET A 215 9.48 -18.60 -21.47
C MET A 215 8.29 -18.44 -22.41
N TRP A 216 8.27 -17.36 -23.16
CA TRP A 216 7.26 -17.12 -24.16
C TRP A 216 7.69 -17.67 -25.53
N CYS A 217 6.81 -18.47 -26.13
CA CYS A 217 7.05 -19.06 -27.43
C CYS A 217 6.87 -18.08 -28.62
N GLY A 218 6.35 -16.86 -28.38
CA GLY A 218 6.05 -15.89 -29.41
C GLY A 218 4.72 -16.11 -30.16
N ASP A 219 3.97 -17.15 -29.83
CA ASP A 219 2.69 -17.45 -30.48
C ASP A 219 1.59 -16.55 -29.91
N GLN A 220 0.96 -15.79 -30.83
CA GLN A 220 -0.12 -14.86 -30.49
C GLN A 220 -1.40 -15.61 -30.04
N ALA A 221 -1.68 -16.79 -30.56
CA ALA A 221 -2.85 -17.57 -30.18
C ALA A 221 -2.78 -18.00 -28.71
N LEU A 222 -1.62 -18.46 -28.25
CA LEU A 222 -1.39 -18.78 -26.84
C LEU A 222 -1.48 -17.54 -25.94
N SER A 223 -0.99 -16.40 -26.39
CA SER A 223 -1.09 -15.13 -25.65
C SER A 223 -2.54 -14.70 -25.44
N LEU A 224 -3.42 -14.89 -26.39
CA LEU A 224 -4.83 -14.53 -26.32
C LEU A 224 -5.64 -15.46 -25.36
N ILE A 225 -5.33 -16.74 -25.32
CA ILE A 225 -5.98 -17.71 -24.44
C ILE A 225 -5.69 -17.38 -22.97
N HIS A 226 -4.49 -16.91 -22.64
CA HIS A 226 -4.07 -16.61 -21.28
C HIS A 226 -4.49 -15.21 -20.76
N ILE A 227 -4.91 -14.31 -21.65
CA ILE A 227 -5.38 -12.96 -21.27
C ILE A 227 -6.84 -12.98 -20.78
N SER A 228 -7.65 -13.98 -21.14
CA SER A 228 -9.08 -14.04 -20.83
C SER A 228 -9.42 -14.58 -19.44
N GLU A 229 -8.48 -15.20 -18.73
CA GLU A 229 -8.70 -15.73 -17.38
C GLU A 229 -8.09 -14.80 -16.32
N PRO A 230 -8.90 -14.07 -15.54
CA PRO A 230 -8.40 -13.00 -14.64
C PRO A 230 -7.79 -13.49 -13.33
N THR A 231 -7.56 -14.79 -13.14
CA THR A 231 -7.27 -15.34 -11.84
C THR A 231 -5.80 -15.72 -11.58
N ARG A 232 -4.99 -15.85 -12.61
CA ARG A 232 -3.56 -16.24 -12.45
C ARG A 232 -2.73 -15.60 -13.56
N ARG A 233 -1.65 -14.92 -13.21
CA ARG A 233 -0.85 -14.19 -14.19
C ARG A 233 0.52 -14.79 -14.41
N VAL A 234 0.87 -14.94 -15.67
CA VAL A 234 2.18 -15.36 -16.14
C VAL A 234 3.06 -14.12 -16.26
N VAL A 235 4.20 -14.12 -15.60
CA VAL A 235 5.27 -13.15 -15.82
C VAL A 235 6.16 -13.72 -16.91
N ILE A 236 6.16 -13.09 -18.09
CA ILE A 236 7.01 -13.48 -19.20
C ILE A 236 8.30 -12.67 -19.09
N SER A 237 9.42 -13.35 -18.99
CA SER A 237 10.77 -12.76 -18.98
C SER A 237 11.43 -12.87 -20.34
#